data_e4cf5e7e0a56af1131d9f2e7d712dbb9
#
_entry.id   e4cf5e7e0a56af1131d9f2e7d712dbb9
#
_cell.length_a   1.000
_cell.length_b   1.000
_cell.length_c   1.000
_cell.angle_alpha   90.00
_cell.angle_beta   90.00
_cell.angle_gamma   90.00
#
_symmetry.space_group_name_H-M   'P 1'
#
loop_
_entity.id
_entity.type
_entity.pdbx_description
1 polymer ?
#
loop_
_entity_poly.entity_id
_entity_poly.type
_entity_poly.pdbx_seq_one_letter_code
_entity_poly.pdbx_strand_id
1 'polypeptide(L)'
;MAVQLLDLQHIEKLSACKIALTLGVNSPQNLLDQFLQFNRQLAQASIALLSFHQEPYLWHRCPEHLKAIETSKISKSLKTLFLNDDFVDQSHPQYSILLEFLQPLNLKVQGAVALHLRHPDESSLGFLILCYEHIQESTAIQIQLLQSYCSQFMQQLELKFNHDELKELYEQEAALNFSKTKFFSVISHDLRAPFHGLLGFSEILSKERDTLDESSIQNIADYLHDTSQSTYNLLESLLNWSMAEGGRFVYHPMNFQLRQISNIVTEILKSLALKKNIQLVNEIDENLKVYADMNMITSVMQNLVSNALKFTTTDGTGKVFIQAMHKGTYVELYVKDNGLGMTAEQMQDLFQPRITLSSKGTAGEKGAGLGLSLCKRFVEMNLGEINVTSKEGEGTIFTVLLPVARDHIALSSEPHKTKSKIA
;
A
#
# COMPACT_ATOMS: atom_id res chain seq x y z
N MET A 1 -15.26 -2.83 41.44
CA MET A 1 -14.47 -2.04 40.46
C MET A 1 -15.28 -0.80 40.12
N ALA A 2 -14.69 0.39 40.14
CA ALA A 2 -15.40 1.60 39.72
C ALA A 2 -15.67 1.51 38.21
N VAL A 3 -16.92 1.66 37.82
CA VAL A 3 -17.34 1.71 36.41
C VAL A 3 -16.84 3.03 35.84
N GLN A 4 -15.96 2.99 34.87
CA GLN A 4 -15.41 4.18 34.23
C GLN A 4 -16.27 4.50 33.00
N LEU A 5 -16.88 5.69 33.02
CA LEU A 5 -17.66 6.19 31.89
C LEU A 5 -16.73 6.74 30.81
N LEU A 6 -16.98 6.37 29.57
CA LEU A 6 -16.29 6.92 28.40
C LEU A 6 -16.92 8.27 28.03
N ASP A 7 -16.08 9.28 27.86
CA ASP A 7 -16.49 10.54 27.23
C ASP A 7 -16.53 10.35 25.72
N LEU A 8 -17.73 10.39 25.13
CA LEU A 8 -18.00 10.20 23.71
C LEU A 8 -17.40 11.30 22.82
N GLN A 9 -16.90 12.39 23.39
CA GLN A 9 -16.21 13.45 22.65
C GLN A 9 -14.72 13.13 22.40
N HIS A 10 -14.16 12.13 23.06
CA HIS A 10 -12.74 11.75 22.89
C HIS A 10 -12.56 10.71 21.79
N ILE A 11 -12.34 11.19 20.55
CA ILE A 11 -12.18 10.37 19.33
C ILE A 11 -11.05 9.32 19.48
N GLU A 12 -9.96 9.67 20.17
CA GLU A 12 -8.82 8.73 20.37
C GLU A 12 -9.22 7.48 21.15
N LYS A 13 -10.09 7.62 22.15
CA LYS A 13 -10.59 6.48 22.92
C LYS A 13 -11.62 5.64 22.16
N LEU A 14 -12.30 6.25 21.18
CA LEU A 14 -13.26 5.56 20.31
C LEU A 14 -12.59 4.79 19.16
N SER A 15 -11.30 5.00 18.90
CA SER A 15 -10.59 4.30 17.80
C SER A 15 -10.63 2.76 17.90
N ALA A 16 -10.79 2.23 19.13
CA ALA A 16 -10.98 0.80 19.38
C ALA A 16 -12.43 0.31 19.10
N CYS A 17 -13.37 1.22 18.83
CA CYS A 17 -14.79 0.95 18.64
C CYS A 17 -15.17 1.02 17.15
N LYS A 18 -14.57 0.19 16.30
CA LYS A 18 -14.80 0.22 14.84
C LYS A 18 -16.27 0.05 14.48
N ILE A 19 -16.97 -0.87 15.11
CA ILE A 19 -18.39 -1.16 14.83
C ILE A 19 -19.27 0.04 15.24
N ALA A 20 -19.05 0.58 16.43
CA ALA A 20 -19.80 1.72 16.92
C ALA A 20 -19.54 3.00 16.10
N LEU A 21 -18.31 3.19 15.61
CA LEU A 21 -17.98 4.29 14.68
C LEU A 21 -18.68 4.12 13.34
N THR A 22 -18.68 2.91 12.77
CA THR A 22 -19.42 2.58 11.54
C THR A 22 -20.91 2.82 11.71
N LEU A 23 -21.47 2.54 12.89
CA LEU A 23 -22.86 2.84 13.24
C LEU A 23 -23.13 4.34 13.52
N GLY A 24 -22.10 5.17 13.40
CA GLY A 24 -22.22 6.62 13.49
C GLY A 24 -22.43 7.15 14.90
N VAL A 25 -21.80 6.54 15.91
CA VAL A 25 -21.91 6.97 17.31
C VAL A 25 -21.61 8.47 17.51
N ASN A 26 -20.75 9.06 16.66
CA ASN A 26 -20.39 10.48 16.66
C ASN A 26 -21.12 11.31 15.61
N SER A 27 -22.14 10.78 14.97
CA SER A 27 -22.87 11.46 13.90
C SER A 27 -24.32 11.79 14.32
N PRO A 28 -24.97 12.76 13.68
CA PRO A 28 -26.42 13.02 13.88
C PRO A 28 -27.29 11.80 13.53
N GLN A 29 -26.82 10.92 12.65
CA GLN A 29 -27.47 9.66 12.28
C GLN A 29 -26.87 8.49 13.08
N ASN A 30 -26.99 8.54 14.39
CA ASN A 30 -26.48 7.51 15.28
C ASN A 30 -27.40 6.27 15.24
N LEU A 31 -27.07 5.33 14.35
CA LEU A 31 -27.80 4.07 14.20
C LEU A 31 -27.70 3.19 15.45
N LEU A 32 -26.59 3.28 16.17
CA LEU A 32 -26.41 2.54 17.43
C LEU A 32 -27.40 3.04 18.49
N ASP A 33 -27.56 4.36 18.64
CA ASP A 33 -28.53 4.93 19.58
C ASP A 33 -29.96 4.61 19.18
N GLN A 34 -30.28 4.72 17.89
CA GLN A 34 -31.60 4.36 17.36
C GLN A 34 -31.93 2.88 17.60
N PHE A 35 -30.98 1.99 17.36
CA PHE A 35 -31.15 0.56 17.61
C PHE A 35 -31.42 0.26 19.08
N LEU A 36 -30.64 0.82 19.98
CA LEU A 36 -30.82 0.63 21.42
C LEU A 36 -32.14 1.24 21.93
N GLN A 37 -32.47 2.43 21.47
CA GLN A 37 -33.71 3.12 21.85
C GLN A 37 -34.95 2.35 21.38
N PHE A 38 -34.95 1.90 20.13
CA PHE A 38 -36.08 1.13 19.58
C PHE A 38 -36.29 -0.17 20.33
N ASN A 39 -35.24 -0.97 20.55
CA ASN A 39 -35.36 -2.24 21.30
C ASN A 39 -35.82 -2.02 22.75
N ARG A 40 -35.29 -0.96 23.40
CA ARG A 40 -35.73 -0.57 24.74
C ARG A 40 -37.22 -0.26 24.78
N GLN A 41 -37.73 0.51 23.81
CA GLN A 41 -39.15 0.88 23.74
C GLN A 41 -40.03 -0.31 23.39
N LEU A 42 -39.64 -1.14 22.40
CA LEU A 42 -40.39 -2.32 21.98
C LEU A 42 -40.56 -3.32 23.13
N ALA A 43 -39.50 -3.51 23.92
CA ALA A 43 -39.49 -4.41 25.07
C ALA A 43 -40.08 -3.74 26.34
N GLN A 44 -40.38 -2.45 26.33
CA GLN A 44 -40.74 -1.67 27.54
C GLN A 44 -39.66 -1.76 28.64
N ALA A 45 -38.41 -1.89 28.25
CA ALA A 45 -37.28 -2.03 29.16
C ALA A 45 -36.87 -0.66 29.73
N SER A 46 -36.37 -0.64 30.96
CA SER A 46 -35.84 0.58 31.60
C SER A 46 -34.49 0.96 30.97
N ILE A 47 -33.67 -0.05 30.64
CA ILE A 47 -32.32 0.11 30.12
C ILE A 47 -32.07 -0.91 29.01
N ALA A 48 -31.37 -0.48 27.95
CA ALA A 48 -30.79 -1.36 26.93
C ALA A 48 -29.27 -1.28 26.97
N LEU A 49 -28.63 -2.44 26.95
CA LEU A 49 -27.18 -2.61 26.93
C LEU A 49 -26.78 -3.34 25.64
N LEU A 50 -25.72 -2.88 24.98
CA LEU A 50 -25.19 -3.51 23.77
C LEU A 50 -23.68 -3.68 23.90
N SER A 51 -23.21 -4.87 23.61
CA SER A 51 -21.80 -5.19 23.61
C SER A 51 -21.39 -5.87 22.32
N PHE A 52 -20.29 -5.43 21.75
CA PHE A 52 -19.62 -6.12 20.64
C PHE A 52 -18.37 -6.84 21.16
N HIS A 53 -18.16 -8.08 20.73
CA HIS A 53 -17.06 -8.91 21.25
C HIS A 53 -15.66 -8.36 20.99
N GLN A 54 -15.51 -7.56 19.95
CA GLN A 54 -14.23 -6.98 19.54
C GLN A 54 -14.00 -5.59 20.13
N GLU A 55 -14.99 -5.02 20.84
CA GLU A 55 -14.91 -3.69 21.42
C GLU A 55 -14.80 -3.76 22.96
N PRO A 56 -14.02 -2.86 23.58
CA PRO A 56 -13.82 -2.86 25.03
C PRO A 56 -14.95 -2.18 25.82
N TYR A 57 -16.03 -1.78 25.16
CA TYR A 57 -17.10 -1.00 25.76
C TYR A 57 -18.45 -1.70 25.74
N LEU A 58 -19.24 -1.46 26.79
CA LEU A 58 -20.66 -1.77 26.89
C LEU A 58 -21.45 -0.48 26.68
N TRP A 59 -22.25 -0.44 25.63
CA TRP A 59 -23.10 0.70 25.30
C TRP A 59 -24.39 0.62 26.15
N HIS A 60 -24.64 1.68 26.91
CA HIS A 60 -25.75 1.76 27.86
C HIS A 60 -26.72 2.86 27.45
N ARG A 61 -27.96 2.51 27.14
CA ARG A 61 -29.04 3.43 26.78
C ARG A 61 -30.13 3.43 27.83
N CYS A 62 -30.30 4.53 28.55
CA CYS A 62 -31.44 4.84 29.40
C CYS A 62 -32.38 5.85 28.69
N PRO A 63 -33.56 6.19 29.25
CA PRO A 63 -34.47 7.16 28.61
C PRO A 63 -33.84 8.49 28.22
N GLU A 64 -32.89 8.98 29.02
CA GLU A 64 -32.34 10.32 28.90
C GLU A 64 -31.06 10.39 28.04
N HIS A 65 -30.23 9.35 28.03
CA HIS A 65 -28.91 9.41 27.38
C HIS A 65 -28.34 8.07 26.97
N LEU A 66 -27.41 8.11 26.00
CA LEU A 66 -26.50 7.04 25.65
C LEU A 66 -25.17 7.25 26.34
N LYS A 67 -24.62 6.22 26.97
CA LYS A 67 -23.29 6.21 27.59
C LYS A 67 -22.53 4.97 27.16
N ALA A 68 -21.20 5.01 27.24
CA ALA A 68 -20.36 3.83 27.10
C ALA A 68 -19.63 3.55 28.42
N ILE A 69 -19.62 2.31 28.82
CA ILE A 69 -18.98 1.82 30.03
C ILE A 69 -17.79 0.98 29.62
N GLU A 70 -16.58 1.35 30.04
CA GLU A 70 -15.41 0.54 29.77
C GLU A 70 -15.45 -0.74 30.58
N THR A 71 -15.47 -1.88 29.87
CA THR A 71 -15.45 -3.21 30.48
C THR A 71 -14.15 -3.91 30.10
N SER A 72 -13.17 -3.86 30.98
CA SER A 72 -11.88 -4.53 30.77
C SER A 72 -11.95 -6.05 30.62
N LYS A 73 -13.09 -6.65 30.93
CA LYS A 73 -13.40 -8.08 30.74
C LYS A 73 -14.89 -8.26 30.61
N ILE A 74 -15.42 -8.15 29.41
CA ILE A 74 -16.71 -8.74 29.11
C ILE A 74 -16.53 -10.23 29.34
N SER A 75 -17.22 -10.74 30.33
CA SER A 75 -17.03 -12.05 30.91
C SER A 75 -17.06 -13.13 29.82
N LYS A 76 -16.04 -13.98 29.76
CA LYS A 76 -16.05 -15.20 28.94
C LYS A 76 -17.32 -16.05 29.18
N SER A 77 -17.91 -15.91 30.36
CA SER A 77 -19.16 -16.57 30.75
C SER A 77 -20.37 -16.14 29.92
N LEU A 78 -20.48 -14.88 29.48
CA LEU A 78 -21.58 -14.50 28.57
C LEU A 78 -21.44 -15.13 27.18
N LYS A 79 -20.23 -15.33 26.69
CA LYS A 79 -20.02 -16.05 25.42
C LYS A 79 -20.50 -17.50 25.50
N THR A 80 -20.33 -18.14 26.66
CA THR A 80 -20.80 -19.53 26.87
C THR A 80 -22.31 -19.62 26.97
N LEU A 81 -22.99 -18.58 27.47
CA LEU A 81 -24.44 -18.49 27.57
C LEU A 81 -25.14 -18.60 26.21
N PHE A 82 -24.50 -18.05 25.16
CA PHE A 82 -25.05 -17.99 23.80
C PHE A 82 -24.50 -19.07 22.83
N LEU A 83 -23.87 -20.12 23.34
CA LEU A 83 -23.35 -21.16 22.45
C LEU A 83 -24.45 -21.92 21.68
N ASN A 84 -25.60 -22.10 22.32
CA ASN A 84 -26.71 -22.91 21.76
C ASN A 84 -28.02 -22.11 21.63
N ASP A 85 -28.15 -20.97 22.29
CA ASP A 85 -29.41 -20.24 22.39
C ASP A 85 -29.21 -18.78 21.95
N ASP A 86 -30.14 -18.27 21.15
CA ASP A 86 -30.11 -16.86 20.68
C ASP A 86 -30.92 -15.91 21.59
N PHE A 87 -31.62 -16.47 22.57
CA PHE A 87 -32.49 -15.74 23.48
C PHE A 87 -32.39 -16.32 24.88
N VAL A 88 -32.20 -15.47 25.88
CA VAL A 88 -32.09 -15.82 27.28
C VAL A 88 -33.00 -14.94 28.10
N ASP A 89 -33.95 -15.55 28.81
CA ASP A 89 -34.82 -14.92 29.78
C ASP A 89 -34.79 -15.63 31.13
N GLN A 90 -35.65 -15.25 32.05
CA GLN A 90 -35.74 -15.85 33.40
C GLN A 90 -36.06 -17.34 33.44
N SER A 91 -36.62 -17.93 32.37
CA SER A 91 -36.89 -19.34 32.26
C SER A 91 -35.66 -20.17 31.85
N HIS A 92 -34.61 -19.50 31.38
CA HIS A 92 -33.41 -20.14 30.88
C HIS A 92 -32.56 -20.76 32.01
N PRO A 93 -32.07 -22.01 31.88
CA PRO A 93 -31.31 -22.71 32.94
C PRO A 93 -30.06 -21.94 33.45
N GLN A 94 -29.44 -21.14 32.58
CA GLN A 94 -28.21 -20.38 32.88
C GLN A 94 -28.50 -18.88 33.11
N TYR A 95 -29.73 -18.48 33.42
CA TYR A 95 -30.12 -17.11 33.64
C TYR A 95 -29.31 -16.38 34.75
N SER A 96 -28.87 -17.17 35.76
CA SER A 96 -28.01 -16.64 36.84
C SER A 96 -26.72 -15.98 36.34
N ILE A 97 -26.15 -16.50 35.24
CA ILE A 97 -24.93 -15.95 34.63
C ILE A 97 -25.19 -14.55 34.10
N LEU A 98 -26.36 -14.30 33.53
CA LEU A 98 -26.77 -12.96 33.05
C LEU A 98 -26.90 -11.99 34.23
N LEU A 99 -27.52 -12.41 35.33
CA LEU A 99 -27.65 -11.59 36.54
C LEU A 99 -26.30 -11.29 37.21
N GLU A 100 -25.41 -12.26 37.29
CA GLU A 100 -24.04 -12.08 37.78
C GLU A 100 -23.26 -11.06 36.96
N PHE A 101 -23.46 -11.05 35.63
CA PHE A 101 -22.85 -10.04 34.76
C PHE A 101 -23.37 -8.61 35.04
N LEU A 102 -24.66 -8.46 35.35
CA LEU A 102 -25.28 -7.16 35.60
C LEU A 102 -24.96 -6.58 36.99
N GLN A 103 -24.66 -7.39 37.99
CA GLN A 103 -24.38 -6.96 39.36
C GLN A 103 -23.30 -5.87 39.47
N PRO A 104 -22.12 -6.01 38.83
CA PRO A 104 -21.07 -4.99 38.93
C PRO A 104 -21.44 -3.63 38.34
N LEU A 105 -22.48 -3.58 37.47
CA LEU A 105 -22.94 -2.35 36.83
C LEU A 105 -23.79 -1.46 37.72
N ASN A 106 -24.16 -1.95 38.90
CA ASN A 106 -24.93 -1.23 39.92
C ASN A 106 -26.29 -0.67 39.37
N LEU A 107 -26.90 -1.39 38.44
CA LEU A 107 -28.18 -1.03 37.84
C LEU A 107 -29.32 -1.49 38.72
N LYS A 108 -30.36 -0.68 38.86
CA LYS A 108 -31.58 -1.06 39.55
C LYS A 108 -32.41 -1.98 38.64
N VAL A 109 -32.08 -3.27 38.64
CA VAL A 109 -32.65 -4.27 37.74
C VAL A 109 -33.14 -5.45 38.54
N GLN A 110 -34.41 -5.86 38.32
CA GLN A 110 -35.01 -7.09 38.88
C GLN A 110 -35.14 -8.22 37.87
N GLY A 111 -35.14 -7.86 36.58
CA GLY A 111 -35.19 -8.84 35.47
C GLY A 111 -34.40 -8.35 34.25
N ALA A 112 -33.97 -9.26 33.42
CA ALA A 112 -33.28 -8.98 32.18
C ALA A 112 -33.60 -10.04 31.11
N VAL A 113 -33.49 -9.62 29.86
CA VAL A 113 -33.57 -10.49 28.68
C VAL A 113 -32.37 -10.21 27.82
N ALA A 114 -31.74 -11.23 27.29
CA ALA A 114 -30.58 -11.08 26.43
C ALA A 114 -30.79 -11.74 25.07
N LEU A 115 -30.36 -11.07 24.02
CA LEU A 115 -30.41 -11.52 22.64
C LEU A 115 -29.00 -11.58 22.07
N HIS A 116 -28.72 -12.69 21.38
CA HIS A 116 -27.47 -12.85 20.67
C HIS A 116 -27.52 -12.12 19.33
N LEU A 117 -26.46 -11.40 19.00
CA LEU A 117 -26.27 -10.76 17.69
C LEU A 117 -25.28 -11.60 16.87
N ARG A 118 -25.80 -12.31 15.86
CA ARG A 118 -25.03 -13.15 14.95
C ARG A 118 -24.91 -12.52 13.58
N HIS A 119 -23.78 -12.74 12.93
CA HIS A 119 -23.65 -12.53 11.50
C HIS A 119 -24.44 -13.61 10.72
N PRO A 120 -24.74 -13.37 9.42
CA PRO A 120 -25.35 -14.38 8.55
C PRO A 120 -24.53 -15.68 8.42
N ASP A 121 -23.21 -15.62 8.66
CA ASP A 121 -22.31 -16.79 8.72
C ASP A 121 -22.32 -17.52 10.07
N GLU A 122 -23.29 -17.18 10.94
CA GLU A 122 -23.46 -17.69 12.31
C GLU A 122 -22.35 -17.27 13.31
N SER A 123 -21.37 -16.49 12.90
CA SER A 123 -20.38 -15.97 13.83
C SER A 123 -20.98 -14.97 14.81
N SER A 124 -20.50 -14.98 16.05
CA SER A 124 -21.00 -14.11 17.12
C SER A 124 -20.38 -12.72 17.02
N LEU A 125 -21.20 -11.69 16.85
CA LEU A 125 -20.77 -10.30 16.89
C LEU A 125 -20.83 -9.70 18.29
N GLY A 126 -21.88 -10.03 19.05
CA GLY A 126 -22.13 -9.45 20.35
C GLY A 126 -23.48 -9.84 20.94
N PHE A 127 -23.98 -9.06 21.87
CA PHE A 127 -25.28 -9.28 22.50
C PHE A 127 -25.96 -7.97 22.91
N LEU A 128 -27.30 -8.01 22.85
CA LEU A 128 -28.19 -6.99 23.35
C LEU A 128 -28.81 -7.47 24.65
N ILE A 129 -28.78 -6.69 25.74
CA ILE A 129 -29.42 -7.00 27.00
C ILE A 129 -30.45 -5.92 27.30
N LEU A 130 -31.67 -6.32 27.59
CA LEU A 130 -32.79 -5.45 27.96
C LEU A 130 -33.10 -5.68 29.43
N CYS A 131 -33.03 -4.61 30.23
CA CYS A 131 -33.15 -4.68 31.67
C CYS A 131 -34.46 -4.04 32.16
N TYR A 132 -35.09 -4.65 33.18
CA TYR A 132 -36.37 -4.25 33.72
C TYR A 132 -36.28 -3.95 35.21
N GLU A 133 -36.98 -2.91 35.70
CA GLU A 133 -37.13 -2.60 37.13
C GLU A 133 -38.06 -3.58 37.83
N HIS A 134 -39.02 -4.15 37.12
CA HIS A 134 -39.92 -5.18 37.61
C HIS A 134 -39.87 -6.42 36.71
N ILE A 135 -40.06 -7.58 37.29
CA ILE A 135 -40.11 -8.82 36.53
C ILE A 135 -41.31 -8.76 35.59
N GLN A 136 -41.02 -8.86 34.31
CA GLN A 136 -42.01 -8.82 33.23
C GLN A 136 -41.78 -10.04 32.31
N GLU A 137 -42.84 -10.78 32.02
CA GLU A 137 -42.78 -11.86 31.02
C GLU A 137 -42.95 -11.28 29.63
N SER A 138 -41.98 -11.56 28.75
CA SER A 138 -42.04 -11.15 27.34
C SER A 138 -43.02 -12.06 26.60
N THR A 139 -43.95 -11.49 25.86
CA THR A 139 -44.84 -12.30 25.01
C THR A 139 -44.05 -12.92 23.84
N ALA A 140 -44.50 -14.05 23.33
CA ALA A 140 -43.88 -14.70 22.17
C ALA A 140 -43.78 -13.76 20.96
N ILE A 141 -44.77 -12.88 20.76
CA ILE A 141 -44.77 -11.89 19.69
C ILE A 141 -43.66 -10.83 19.89
N GLN A 142 -43.47 -10.36 21.14
CA GLN A 142 -42.39 -9.41 21.44
C GLN A 142 -41.02 -10.02 21.20
N ILE A 143 -40.80 -11.25 21.63
CA ILE A 143 -39.55 -11.99 21.41
C ILE A 143 -39.25 -12.12 19.91
N GLN A 144 -40.25 -12.53 19.11
CA GLN A 144 -40.12 -12.66 17.66
C GLN A 144 -39.79 -11.33 16.98
N LEU A 145 -40.44 -10.23 17.40
CA LEU A 145 -40.17 -8.91 16.87
C LEU A 145 -38.76 -8.42 17.22
N LEU A 146 -38.31 -8.63 18.45
CA LEU A 146 -36.95 -8.28 18.89
C LEU A 146 -35.90 -9.05 18.09
N GLN A 147 -36.06 -10.36 17.94
CA GLN A 147 -35.16 -11.19 17.15
C GLN A 147 -35.11 -10.78 15.67
N SER A 148 -36.30 -10.52 15.08
CA SER A 148 -36.38 -10.03 13.69
C SER A 148 -35.67 -8.70 13.50
N TYR A 149 -35.85 -7.77 14.45
CA TYR A 149 -35.20 -6.47 14.38
C TYR A 149 -33.68 -6.53 14.59
N CYS A 150 -33.23 -7.40 15.50
CA CYS A 150 -31.79 -7.67 15.66
C CYS A 150 -31.19 -8.25 14.39
N SER A 151 -31.85 -9.22 13.74
CA SER A 151 -31.41 -9.78 12.46
C SER A 151 -31.35 -8.73 11.36
N GLN A 152 -32.37 -7.88 11.26
CA GLN A 152 -32.38 -6.78 10.29
C GLN A 152 -31.26 -5.76 10.55
N PHE A 153 -31.01 -5.43 11.80
CA PHE A 153 -29.90 -4.55 12.18
C PHE A 153 -28.54 -5.17 11.78
N MET A 154 -28.35 -6.46 11.98
CA MET A 154 -27.15 -7.15 11.57
C MET A 154 -26.92 -7.11 10.05
N GLN A 155 -27.98 -7.31 9.25
CA GLN A 155 -27.90 -7.17 7.79
C GLN A 155 -27.55 -5.72 7.37
N GLN A 156 -28.14 -4.73 8.03
CA GLN A 156 -27.79 -3.32 7.75
C GLN A 156 -26.35 -3.00 8.09
N LEU A 157 -25.84 -3.55 9.19
CA LEU A 157 -24.45 -3.36 9.59
C LEU A 157 -23.50 -3.99 8.56
N GLU A 158 -23.76 -5.21 8.14
CA GLU A 158 -22.97 -5.91 7.11
C GLU A 158 -22.98 -5.13 5.76
N LEU A 159 -24.16 -4.69 5.31
CA LEU A 159 -24.26 -3.89 4.10
C LEU A 159 -23.43 -2.58 4.20
N LYS A 160 -23.39 -1.98 5.37
CA LYS A 160 -22.63 -0.75 5.58
C LYS A 160 -21.12 -1.02 5.56
N PHE A 161 -20.64 -2.10 6.18
CA PHE A 161 -19.23 -2.52 6.09
C PHE A 161 -18.81 -2.79 4.66
N ASN A 162 -19.60 -3.58 3.92
CA ASN A 162 -19.32 -3.92 2.53
C ASN A 162 -19.33 -2.68 1.63
N HIS A 163 -20.23 -1.72 1.90
CA HIS A 163 -20.28 -0.45 1.17
C HIS A 163 -19.03 0.40 1.40
N ASP A 164 -18.60 0.53 2.65
CA ASP A 164 -17.44 1.33 3.01
C ASP A 164 -16.15 0.71 2.43
N GLU A 165 -15.99 -0.61 2.49
CA GLU A 165 -14.89 -1.34 1.86
C GLU A 165 -14.88 -1.18 0.32
N LEU A 166 -16.05 -1.34 -0.31
CA LEU A 166 -16.18 -1.17 -1.76
C LEU A 166 -15.85 0.27 -2.19
N LYS A 167 -16.24 1.26 -1.39
CA LYS A 167 -15.94 2.67 -1.64
C LYS A 167 -14.43 2.92 -1.58
N GLU A 168 -13.75 2.38 -0.58
CA GLU A 168 -12.29 2.50 -0.44
C GLU A 168 -11.56 1.87 -1.63
N LEU A 169 -11.96 0.67 -2.04
CA LEU A 169 -11.41 -0.02 -3.21
C LEU A 169 -11.64 0.79 -4.50
N TYR A 170 -12.85 1.35 -4.66
CA TYR A 170 -13.18 2.19 -5.81
C TYR A 170 -12.34 3.47 -5.87
N GLU A 171 -12.12 4.13 -4.73
CA GLU A 171 -11.28 5.33 -4.65
C GLU A 171 -9.80 4.99 -4.99
N GLN A 172 -9.29 3.85 -4.53
CA GLN A 172 -7.96 3.36 -4.88
C GLN A 172 -7.84 3.06 -6.38
N GLU A 173 -8.83 2.37 -6.97
CA GLU A 173 -8.86 2.07 -8.40
C GLU A 173 -8.95 3.34 -9.25
N ALA A 174 -9.79 4.30 -8.85
CA ALA A 174 -9.92 5.58 -9.52
C ALA A 174 -8.62 6.39 -9.50
N ALA A 175 -7.92 6.41 -8.37
CA ALA A 175 -6.61 7.06 -8.25
C ALA A 175 -5.55 6.41 -9.15
N LEU A 176 -5.51 5.08 -9.22
CA LEU A 176 -4.64 4.33 -10.13
C LEU A 176 -4.96 4.63 -11.60
N ASN A 177 -6.24 4.61 -11.99
CA ASN A 177 -6.66 4.91 -13.35
C ASN A 177 -6.35 6.36 -13.76
N PHE A 178 -6.55 7.31 -12.87
CA PHE A 178 -6.17 8.71 -13.10
C PHE A 178 -4.66 8.85 -13.32
N SER A 179 -3.85 8.22 -12.48
CA SER A 179 -2.39 8.21 -12.62
C SER A 179 -1.95 7.61 -13.96
N LYS A 180 -2.54 6.48 -14.34
CA LYS A 180 -2.31 5.79 -15.62
C LYS A 180 -2.67 6.66 -16.82
N THR A 181 -3.81 7.33 -16.80
CA THR A 181 -4.28 8.20 -17.90
C THR A 181 -3.36 9.42 -18.03
N LYS A 182 -2.99 10.05 -16.92
CA LYS A 182 -2.04 11.16 -16.90
C LYS A 182 -0.69 10.74 -17.47
N PHE A 183 -0.20 9.58 -17.10
CA PHE A 183 1.03 9.00 -17.62
C PHE A 183 1.01 8.87 -19.16
N PHE A 184 -0.03 8.23 -19.74
CA PHE A 184 -0.14 8.10 -21.19
C PHE A 184 -0.26 9.44 -21.93
N SER A 185 -0.93 10.41 -21.35
CA SER A 185 -1.04 11.76 -21.91
C SER A 185 0.33 12.43 -22.05
N VAL A 186 1.16 12.34 -21.02
CA VAL A 186 2.49 12.95 -21.03
C VAL A 186 3.44 12.24 -21.97
N ILE A 187 3.41 10.88 -22.00
CA ILE A 187 4.20 10.12 -22.97
C ILE A 187 3.85 10.49 -24.41
N SER A 188 2.56 10.61 -24.71
CA SER A 188 2.12 11.01 -26.05
C SER A 188 2.65 12.39 -26.45
N HIS A 189 2.74 13.29 -25.48
CA HIS A 189 3.34 14.62 -25.69
C HIS A 189 4.85 14.50 -25.91
N ASP A 190 5.57 13.74 -25.07
CA ASP A 190 7.03 13.64 -25.11
C ASP A 190 7.56 12.81 -26.29
N LEU A 191 6.73 11.91 -26.84
CA LEU A 191 7.03 11.23 -28.10
C LEU A 191 6.80 12.14 -29.32
N ARG A 192 5.81 13.03 -29.27
CA ARG A 192 5.48 13.91 -30.40
C ARG A 192 6.63 14.84 -30.75
N ALA A 193 7.30 15.44 -29.77
CA ALA A 193 8.39 16.40 -29.97
C ALA A 193 9.59 15.82 -30.77
N PRO A 194 10.20 14.67 -30.37
CA PRO A 194 11.27 14.05 -31.15
C PRO A 194 10.82 13.60 -32.54
N PHE A 195 9.60 13.05 -32.69
CA PHE A 195 9.10 12.66 -34.00
C PHE A 195 8.93 13.85 -34.94
N HIS A 196 8.48 15.01 -34.45
CA HIS A 196 8.42 16.24 -35.26
C HIS A 196 9.82 16.70 -35.68
N GLY A 197 10.82 16.61 -34.79
CA GLY A 197 12.21 16.91 -35.13
C GLY A 197 12.76 15.97 -36.20
N LEU A 198 12.56 14.65 -36.01
CA LEU A 198 12.98 13.62 -36.98
C LEU A 198 12.37 13.87 -38.37
N LEU A 199 11.05 14.09 -38.44
CA LEU A 199 10.34 14.34 -39.68
C LEU A 199 10.81 15.66 -40.34
N GLY A 200 10.94 16.75 -39.57
CA GLY A 200 11.35 18.05 -40.11
C GLY A 200 12.76 18.01 -40.68
N PHE A 201 13.74 17.49 -39.96
CA PHE A 201 15.10 17.38 -40.49
C PHE A 201 15.26 16.35 -41.59
N SER A 202 14.49 15.26 -41.58
CA SER A 202 14.44 14.32 -42.69
C SER A 202 13.84 14.96 -43.95
N GLU A 203 12.83 15.82 -43.80
CA GLU A 203 12.24 16.58 -44.92
C GLU A 203 13.24 17.58 -45.52
N ILE A 204 13.99 18.32 -44.70
CA ILE A 204 15.05 19.23 -45.16
C ILE A 204 16.10 18.46 -45.96
N LEU A 205 16.61 17.33 -45.46
CA LEU A 205 17.57 16.50 -46.18
C LEU A 205 17.01 15.97 -47.50
N SER A 206 15.72 15.65 -47.56
CA SER A 206 15.08 15.14 -48.77
C SER A 206 14.83 16.20 -49.86
N LYS A 207 14.52 17.44 -49.44
CA LYS A 207 14.08 18.48 -50.36
C LYS A 207 15.17 19.52 -50.70
N GLU A 208 16.09 19.77 -49.74
CA GLU A 208 17.02 20.89 -49.82
C GLU A 208 18.49 20.44 -49.83
N ARG A 209 18.76 19.14 -50.07
CA ARG A 209 20.11 18.56 -50.02
C ARG A 209 21.12 19.32 -50.84
N ASP A 210 20.76 19.79 -52.03
CA ASP A 210 21.67 20.45 -52.97
C ASP A 210 22.02 21.89 -52.54
N THR A 211 21.30 22.43 -51.56
CA THR A 211 21.53 23.80 -51.03
C THR A 211 22.29 23.81 -49.70
N LEU A 212 22.48 22.62 -49.11
CA LEU A 212 23.16 22.44 -47.80
C LEU A 212 24.67 22.20 -48.03
N ASP A 213 25.47 22.80 -47.18
CA ASP A 213 26.89 22.46 -47.08
C ASP A 213 27.10 21.12 -46.32
N GLU A 214 28.25 20.51 -46.49
CA GLU A 214 28.58 19.21 -45.93
C GLU A 214 28.52 19.21 -44.40
N SER A 215 28.87 20.34 -43.76
CA SER A 215 28.77 20.49 -42.30
C SER A 215 27.33 20.51 -41.80
N SER A 216 26.43 21.15 -42.52
CA SER A 216 25.00 21.18 -42.22
C SER A 216 24.36 19.77 -42.39
N ILE A 217 24.74 19.04 -43.45
CA ILE A 217 24.30 17.65 -43.66
C ILE A 217 24.75 16.76 -42.53
N GLN A 218 26.02 16.87 -42.10
CA GLN A 218 26.55 16.10 -40.98
C GLN A 218 25.82 16.42 -39.66
N ASN A 219 25.62 17.69 -39.35
CA ASN A 219 24.90 18.13 -38.14
C ASN A 219 23.47 17.59 -38.11
N ILE A 220 22.76 17.61 -39.25
CA ILE A 220 21.41 17.05 -39.36
C ILE A 220 21.43 15.54 -39.16
N ALA A 221 22.38 14.83 -39.78
CA ALA A 221 22.53 13.39 -39.63
C ALA A 221 22.81 12.98 -38.18
N ASP A 222 23.71 13.69 -37.50
CA ASP A 222 24.03 13.52 -36.08
C ASP A 222 22.77 13.75 -35.20
N TYR A 223 22.03 14.84 -35.45
CA TYR A 223 20.79 15.15 -34.75
C TYR A 223 19.74 14.04 -34.94
N LEU A 224 19.55 13.55 -36.18
CA LEU A 224 18.62 12.48 -36.50
C LEU A 224 19.01 11.18 -35.78
N HIS A 225 20.32 10.85 -35.77
CA HIS A 225 20.82 9.68 -35.07
C HIS A 225 20.59 9.77 -33.55
N ASP A 226 20.98 10.85 -32.92
CA ASP A 226 20.87 11.05 -31.46
C ASP A 226 19.41 11.11 -31.03
N THR A 227 18.55 11.75 -31.82
CA THR A 227 17.12 11.84 -31.53
C THR A 227 16.44 10.48 -31.70
N SER A 228 16.80 9.69 -32.72
CA SER A 228 16.30 8.34 -32.92
C SER A 228 16.69 7.43 -31.77
N GLN A 229 17.95 7.47 -31.35
CA GLN A 229 18.45 6.67 -30.21
C GLN A 229 17.75 7.03 -28.91
N SER A 230 17.57 8.34 -28.65
CA SER A 230 16.86 8.82 -27.45
C SER A 230 15.39 8.39 -27.43
N THR A 231 14.72 8.45 -28.60
CA THR A 231 13.31 8.05 -28.77
C THR A 231 13.15 6.53 -28.60
N TYR A 232 14.09 5.74 -29.13
CA TYR A 232 14.10 4.28 -28.94
C TYR A 232 14.24 3.92 -27.45
N ASN A 233 15.20 4.55 -26.74
CA ASN A 233 15.42 4.32 -25.32
C ASN A 233 14.18 4.69 -24.46
N LEU A 234 13.48 5.77 -24.85
CA LEU A 234 12.20 6.17 -24.22
C LEU A 234 11.13 5.10 -24.42
N LEU A 235 10.99 4.61 -25.66
CA LEU A 235 9.99 3.59 -26.01
C LEU A 235 10.27 2.26 -25.31
N GLU A 236 11.52 1.85 -25.20
CA GLU A 236 11.94 0.65 -24.48
C GLU A 236 11.66 0.78 -22.97
N SER A 237 11.96 1.94 -22.39
CA SER A 237 11.66 2.24 -20.98
C SER A 237 10.16 2.20 -20.71
N LEU A 238 9.34 2.70 -21.65
CA LEU A 238 7.88 2.68 -21.58
C LEU A 238 7.32 1.25 -21.65
N LEU A 239 7.84 0.45 -22.59
CA LEU A 239 7.44 -0.95 -22.73
C LEU A 239 7.74 -1.74 -21.47
N ASN A 240 8.95 -1.58 -20.93
CA ASN A 240 9.37 -2.21 -19.68
C ASN A 240 8.50 -1.78 -18.51
N TRP A 241 8.17 -0.48 -18.41
CA TRP A 241 7.26 0.02 -17.38
C TRP A 241 5.85 -0.59 -17.52
N SER A 242 5.29 -0.62 -18.73
CA SER A 242 3.96 -1.18 -19.01
C SER A 242 3.88 -2.67 -18.68
N MET A 243 4.95 -3.42 -18.96
CA MET A 243 5.05 -4.85 -18.60
C MET A 243 5.14 -5.04 -17.09
N ALA A 244 5.88 -4.18 -16.39
CA ALA A 244 6.00 -4.23 -14.92
C ALA A 244 4.68 -3.93 -14.21
N GLU A 245 3.95 -2.91 -14.67
CA GLU A 245 2.61 -2.56 -14.15
C GLU A 245 1.55 -3.62 -14.47
N GLY A 246 1.61 -4.19 -15.69
CA GLY A 246 0.66 -5.22 -16.14
C GLY A 246 0.87 -6.60 -15.53
N GLY A 247 1.85 -6.80 -14.64
CA GLY A 247 2.18 -8.10 -14.05
C GLY A 247 2.66 -9.14 -15.08
N ARG A 248 3.05 -8.69 -16.28
CA ARG A 248 3.48 -9.56 -17.40
C ARG A 248 4.99 -9.82 -17.43
N PHE A 249 5.73 -9.25 -16.49
CA PHE A 249 7.14 -9.64 -16.33
C PHE A 249 7.21 -11.04 -15.76
N VAL A 250 7.90 -11.91 -16.49
CA VAL A 250 8.25 -13.22 -15.98
C VAL A 250 9.44 -13.03 -15.03
N TYR A 251 9.21 -13.19 -13.74
CA TYR A 251 10.22 -13.04 -12.70
C TYR A 251 11.04 -14.32 -12.55
N HIS A 252 12.34 -14.27 -12.87
CA HIS A 252 13.26 -15.38 -12.83
C HIS A 252 14.42 -15.14 -11.84
N PRO A 253 14.16 -15.22 -10.53
CA PRO A 253 15.21 -15.00 -9.55
C PRO A 253 16.19 -16.19 -9.53
N MET A 254 17.47 -15.86 -9.46
CA MET A 254 18.56 -16.83 -9.38
C MET A 254 19.72 -16.31 -8.52
N ASN A 255 20.56 -17.21 -8.04
CA ASN A 255 21.81 -16.81 -7.41
C ASN A 255 22.82 -16.41 -8.47
N PHE A 256 23.40 -15.21 -8.37
CA PHE A 256 24.50 -14.79 -9.26
C PHE A 256 25.49 -13.86 -8.54
N GLN A 257 26.69 -13.75 -9.10
CA GLN A 257 27.72 -12.83 -8.60
C GLN A 257 27.40 -11.41 -9.06
N LEU A 258 27.27 -10.46 -8.13
CA LEU A 258 26.93 -9.08 -8.44
C LEU A 258 28.01 -8.40 -9.30
N ARG A 259 29.27 -8.84 -9.15
CA ARG A 259 30.40 -8.39 -9.97
C ARG A 259 30.21 -8.63 -11.47
N GLN A 260 29.53 -9.73 -11.87
CA GLN A 260 29.28 -10.02 -13.28
C GLN A 260 28.49 -8.94 -13.97
N ILE A 261 27.36 -8.53 -13.37
CA ILE A 261 26.52 -7.49 -13.96
C ILE A 261 27.16 -6.11 -13.86
N SER A 262 27.89 -5.81 -12.78
CA SER A 262 28.59 -4.53 -12.67
C SER A 262 29.71 -4.38 -13.71
N ASN A 263 30.41 -5.45 -14.07
CA ASN A 263 31.38 -5.43 -15.15
C ASN A 263 30.71 -5.17 -16.51
N ILE A 264 29.59 -5.83 -16.80
CA ILE A 264 28.81 -5.59 -18.02
C ILE A 264 28.39 -4.11 -18.12
N VAL A 265 27.82 -3.58 -17.05
CA VAL A 265 27.38 -2.17 -17.01
C VAL A 265 28.54 -1.20 -17.15
N THR A 266 29.67 -1.47 -16.49
CA THR A 266 30.88 -0.65 -16.59
C THR A 266 31.40 -0.64 -18.03
N GLU A 267 31.45 -1.77 -18.71
CA GLU A 267 31.96 -1.84 -20.10
C GLU A 267 31.01 -1.11 -21.08
N ILE A 268 29.67 -1.26 -20.91
CA ILE A 268 28.67 -0.53 -21.72
C ILE A 268 28.83 1.00 -21.58
N LEU A 269 29.05 1.47 -20.36
CA LEU A 269 29.08 2.91 -20.06
C LEU A 269 30.48 3.53 -20.10
N LYS A 270 31.51 2.75 -20.34
CA LYS A 270 32.91 3.18 -20.38
C LYS A 270 33.18 4.27 -21.42
N SER A 271 32.64 4.11 -22.63
CA SER A 271 32.80 5.11 -23.70
C SER A 271 32.18 6.45 -23.31
N LEU A 272 31.03 6.45 -22.66
CA LEU A 272 30.34 7.63 -22.14
C LEU A 272 31.16 8.29 -21.02
N ALA A 273 31.67 7.53 -20.08
CA ALA A 273 32.52 8.02 -19.00
C ALA A 273 33.81 8.69 -19.53
N LEU A 274 34.47 8.03 -20.50
CA LEU A 274 35.65 8.58 -21.17
C LEU A 274 35.36 9.91 -21.93
N LYS A 275 34.24 9.92 -22.71
CA LYS A 275 33.81 11.14 -23.44
C LYS A 275 33.54 12.31 -22.50
N LYS A 276 33.06 12.04 -21.30
CA LYS A 276 32.78 13.05 -20.28
C LYS A 276 33.97 13.34 -19.35
N ASN A 277 35.09 12.67 -19.51
CA ASN A 277 36.27 12.76 -18.63
C ASN A 277 35.95 12.45 -17.17
N ILE A 278 35.08 11.42 -16.93
CA ILE A 278 34.65 10.95 -15.61
C ILE A 278 35.30 9.62 -15.31
N GLN A 279 35.86 9.46 -14.11
CA GLN A 279 36.41 8.22 -13.63
C GLN A 279 35.29 7.29 -13.15
N LEU A 280 35.03 6.17 -13.86
CA LEU A 280 34.09 5.13 -13.47
C LEU A 280 34.85 3.97 -12.80
N VAL A 281 34.54 3.70 -11.52
CA VAL A 281 35.27 2.73 -10.69
C VAL A 281 34.32 1.65 -10.19
N ASN A 282 34.63 0.37 -10.43
CA ASN A 282 33.88 -0.77 -9.96
C ASN A 282 34.67 -1.49 -8.85
N GLU A 283 34.19 -1.40 -7.61
CA GLU A 283 34.82 -1.95 -6.40
C GLU A 283 33.98 -3.06 -5.76
N ILE A 284 33.12 -3.73 -6.50
CA ILE A 284 32.33 -4.86 -5.99
C ILE A 284 33.24 -6.09 -5.82
N ASP A 285 33.16 -6.76 -4.66
CA ASP A 285 33.85 -8.02 -4.39
C ASP A 285 33.38 -9.14 -5.34
N GLU A 286 34.30 -9.95 -5.88
CA GLU A 286 34.00 -11.03 -6.81
C GLU A 286 33.16 -12.16 -6.21
N ASN A 287 33.25 -12.37 -4.90
CA ASN A 287 32.53 -13.41 -4.19
C ASN A 287 31.12 -13.02 -3.72
N LEU A 288 30.76 -11.75 -3.87
CA LEU A 288 29.48 -11.24 -3.39
C LEU A 288 28.33 -11.71 -4.28
N LYS A 289 27.44 -12.53 -3.72
CA LYS A 289 26.31 -13.13 -4.44
C LYS A 289 24.97 -12.62 -3.89
N VAL A 290 24.02 -12.44 -4.80
CA VAL A 290 22.64 -12.03 -4.52
C VAL A 290 21.66 -13.05 -5.09
N TYR A 291 20.43 -13.07 -4.55
CA TYR A 291 19.30 -13.82 -5.10
C TYR A 291 18.30 -12.85 -5.69
N ALA A 292 18.28 -12.70 -7.01
CA ALA A 292 17.45 -11.74 -7.71
C ALA A 292 17.28 -12.12 -9.19
N ASP A 293 16.43 -11.40 -9.93
CA ASP A 293 16.39 -11.49 -11.39
C ASP A 293 17.55 -10.67 -11.98
N MET A 294 18.45 -11.37 -12.67
CA MET A 294 19.69 -10.78 -13.21
C MET A 294 19.39 -9.63 -14.20
N ASN A 295 18.39 -9.79 -15.06
CA ASN A 295 18.06 -8.79 -16.08
C ASN A 295 17.49 -7.51 -15.44
N MET A 296 16.60 -7.67 -14.45
CA MET A 296 16.03 -6.54 -13.72
C MET A 296 17.14 -5.76 -12.99
N ILE A 297 18.03 -6.44 -12.29
CA ILE A 297 19.10 -5.77 -11.54
C ILE A 297 20.16 -5.17 -12.47
N THR A 298 20.43 -5.79 -13.62
CA THR A 298 21.28 -5.16 -14.65
C THR A 298 20.67 -3.84 -15.14
N SER A 299 19.38 -3.82 -15.43
CA SER A 299 18.67 -2.60 -15.84
C SER A 299 18.68 -1.52 -14.75
N VAL A 300 18.48 -1.90 -13.47
CA VAL A 300 18.59 -0.99 -12.32
C VAL A 300 19.99 -0.38 -12.26
N MET A 301 21.02 -1.22 -12.27
CA MET A 301 22.42 -0.77 -12.18
C MET A 301 22.78 0.14 -13.34
N GLN A 302 22.44 -0.22 -14.58
CA GLN A 302 22.67 0.58 -15.77
C GLN A 302 22.00 1.95 -15.68
N ASN A 303 20.77 2.01 -15.21
CA ASN A 303 20.02 3.27 -15.03
C ASN A 303 20.68 4.16 -13.98
N LEU A 304 21.04 3.61 -12.82
CA LEU A 304 21.68 4.37 -11.73
C LEU A 304 23.05 4.90 -12.15
N VAL A 305 23.91 4.08 -12.78
CA VAL A 305 25.22 4.48 -13.23
C VAL A 305 25.14 5.51 -14.38
N SER A 306 24.21 5.33 -15.33
CA SER A 306 23.97 6.30 -16.39
C SER A 306 23.52 7.65 -15.82
N ASN A 307 22.65 7.67 -14.81
CA ASN A 307 22.24 8.89 -14.12
C ASN A 307 23.44 9.54 -13.39
N ALA A 308 24.26 8.76 -12.70
CA ALA A 308 25.47 9.26 -12.05
C ALA A 308 26.40 9.95 -13.06
N LEU A 309 26.68 9.31 -14.20
CA LEU A 309 27.49 9.90 -15.28
C LEU A 309 26.83 11.16 -15.89
N LYS A 310 25.50 11.19 -16.01
CA LYS A 310 24.75 12.31 -16.56
C LYS A 310 24.88 13.57 -15.71
N PHE A 311 24.87 13.42 -14.38
CA PHE A 311 24.85 14.55 -13.44
C PHE A 311 26.20 14.85 -12.79
N THR A 312 27.24 14.10 -13.13
CA THR A 312 28.63 14.38 -12.71
C THR A 312 29.26 15.41 -13.62
N THR A 313 30.10 16.27 -13.04
CA THR A 313 30.83 17.33 -13.77
C THR A 313 31.86 16.78 -14.76
N THR A 314 32.09 17.54 -15.85
CA THR A 314 32.98 17.10 -16.96
C THR A 314 34.37 17.78 -16.91
N ASP A 315 34.70 18.40 -15.77
CA ASP A 315 35.95 19.15 -15.54
C ASP A 315 37.17 18.27 -15.25
N GLY A 316 37.01 16.95 -15.30
CA GLY A 316 38.06 15.99 -15.00
C GLY A 316 38.16 15.59 -13.52
N THR A 317 37.37 16.18 -12.65
CA THR A 317 37.30 15.80 -11.22
C THR A 317 36.20 14.79 -10.94
N GLY A 318 35.33 14.53 -11.94
CA GLY A 318 34.14 13.66 -11.84
C GLY A 318 34.52 12.22 -11.55
N LYS A 319 33.83 11.63 -10.57
CA LYS A 319 33.99 10.22 -10.17
C LYS A 319 32.66 9.55 -9.92
N VAL A 320 32.52 8.35 -10.42
CA VAL A 320 31.37 7.47 -10.15
C VAL A 320 31.90 6.13 -9.63
N PHE A 321 31.41 5.72 -8.46
CA PHE A 321 31.77 4.45 -7.81
C PHE A 321 30.60 3.49 -7.80
N ILE A 322 30.87 2.23 -8.11
CA ILE A 322 29.96 1.11 -7.95
C ILE A 322 30.54 0.23 -6.86
N GLN A 323 29.90 0.14 -5.73
CA GLN A 323 30.36 -0.59 -4.54
C GLN A 323 29.25 -1.49 -4.03
N ALA A 324 29.59 -2.57 -3.34
CA ALA A 324 28.60 -3.36 -2.63
C ALA A 324 29.21 -4.00 -1.40
N MET A 325 28.38 -4.17 -0.36
CA MET A 325 28.80 -4.83 0.86
C MET A 325 27.71 -5.75 1.42
N HIS A 326 28.14 -6.79 2.11
CA HIS A 326 27.25 -7.70 2.81
C HIS A 326 26.75 -7.09 4.11
N LYS A 327 25.43 -7.12 4.35
CA LYS A 327 24.82 -6.61 5.58
C LYS A 327 23.71 -7.54 6.08
N GLY A 328 24.08 -8.49 6.90
CA GLY A 328 23.14 -9.47 7.45
C GLY A 328 22.50 -10.34 6.37
N THR A 329 21.19 -10.23 6.18
CA THR A 329 20.42 -10.99 5.18
C THR A 329 20.32 -10.30 3.82
N TYR A 330 20.96 -9.14 3.67
CA TYR A 330 20.95 -8.34 2.44
C TYR A 330 22.36 -8.02 1.96
N VAL A 331 22.45 -7.67 0.71
CA VAL A 331 23.59 -7.00 0.10
C VAL A 331 23.19 -5.57 -0.21
N GLU A 332 23.97 -4.61 0.27
CA GLU A 332 23.80 -3.20 -0.09
C GLU A 332 24.68 -2.88 -1.30
N LEU A 333 24.03 -2.52 -2.41
CA LEU A 333 24.69 -2.01 -3.62
C LEU A 333 24.63 -0.49 -3.60
N TYR A 334 25.76 0.17 -3.81
CA TYR A 334 25.89 1.61 -3.85
C TYR A 334 26.33 2.08 -5.24
N VAL A 335 25.65 3.08 -5.76
CA VAL A 335 26.12 3.90 -6.89
C VAL A 335 26.31 5.31 -6.36
N LYS A 336 27.55 5.74 -6.28
CA LYS A 336 27.94 7.03 -5.71
C LYS A 336 28.58 7.91 -6.77
N ASP A 337 28.16 9.15 -6.86
CA ASP A 337 28.78 10.19 -7.67
C ASP A 337 29.19 11.42 -6.82
N ASN A 338 30.09 12.22 -7.34
CA ASN A 338 30.47 13.53 -6.80
C ASN A 338 29.96 14.66 -7.69
N GLY A 339 28.78 14.50 -8.28
CA GLY A 339 28.17 15.45 -9.21
C GLY A 339 27.40 16.59 -8.54
N LEU A 340 26.38 17.09 -9.24
CA LEU A 340 25.61 18.26 -8.83
C LEU A 340 24.82 18.07 -7.53
N GLY A 341 24.48 16.82 -7.19
CA GLY A 341 23.60 16.51 -6.08
C GLY A 341 22.16 16.99 -6.30
N MET A 342 21.35 16.91 -5.24
CA MET A 342 19.91 17.22 -5.25
C MET A 342 19.49 17.95 -3.97
N THR A 343 18.48 18.82 -4.10
CA THR A 343 17.79 19.43 -2.95
C THR A 343 16.84 18.43 -2.26
N ALA A 344 16.43 18.74 -1.02
CA ALA A 344 15.49 17.90 -0.28
C ALA A 344 14.14 17.75 -1.01
N GLU A 345 13.67 18.81 -1.68
CA GLU A 345 12.44 18.78 -2.48
C GLU A 345 12.54 17.84 -3.68
N GLN A 346 13.68 17.85 -4.38
CA GLN A 346 13.93 16.96 -5.51
C GLN A 346 13.97 15.49 -5.09
N MET A 347 14.49 15.19 -3.91
CA MET A 347 14.55 13.82 -3.38
C MET A 347 13.18 13.26 -2.99
N GLN A 348 12.24 14.08 -2.48
CA GLN A 348 10.92 13.62 -2.02
C GLN A 348 10.12 12.92 -3.11
N ASP A 349 10.23 13.37 -4.34
CA ASP A 349 9.41 12.90 -5.46
C ASP A 349 10.19 12.05 -6.48
N LEU A 350 11.43 11.72 -6.18
CA LEU A 350 12.39 11.16 -7.14
C LEU A 350 11.94 9.80 -7.73
N PHE A 351 11.26 8.99 -6.94
CA PHE A 351 10.77 7.66 -7.34
C PHE A 351 9.30 7.66 -7.76
N GLN A 352 8.62 8.80 -7.70
CA GLN A 352 7.26 8.88 -8.20
C GLN A 352 7.27 8.89 -9.74
N PRO A 353 6.29 8.25 -10.39
CA PRO A 353 6.14 8.32 -11.83
C PRO A 353 5.67 9.74 -12.22
N ARG A 354 6.54 10.70 -12.07
CA ARG A 354 6.33 12.06 -12.55
C ARG A 354 7.14 12.24 -13.81
N ILE A 355 6.46 12.48 -14.90
CA ILE A 355 7.08 13.04 -16.08
C ILE A 355 7.14 14.56 -15.86
N THR A 356 7.92 14.97 -14.91
CA THR A 356 8.44 16.35 -14.84
C THR A 356 9.66 16.38 -15.75
N LEU A 357 9.83 17.50 -16.46
CA LEU A 357 11.00 17.77 -17.27
C LEU A 357 12.26 17.34 -16.50
N SER A 358 12.87 16.23 -16.93
CA SER A 358 14.07 15.73 -16.27
C SER A 358 15.10 16.86 -16.34
N SER A 359 15.76 17.13 -15.23
CA SER A 359 16.84 18.10 -15.17
C SER A 359 17.85 17.81 -16.28
N LYS A 360 18.31 18.84 -16.97
CA LYS A 360 19.36 18.67 -17.97
C LYS A 360 20.63 18.18 -17.29
N GLY A 361 21.27 17.17 -17.87
CA GLY A 361 22.58 16.72 -17.42
C GLY A 361 23.67 17.77 -17.63
N THR A 362 24.87 17.53 -17.10
CA THR A 362 26.02 18.43 -17.16
C THR A 362 26.52 18.73 -18.58
N ALA A 363 26.23 17.85 -19.54
CA ALA A 363 26.50 18.06 -20.97
C ALA A 363 25.22 18.33 -21.80
N GLY A 364 24.10 18.71 -21.12
CA GLY A 364 22.86 19.08 -21.78
C GLY A 364 21.93 17.87 -22.08
N GLU A 365 22.25 16.67 -21.60
CA GLU A 365 21.47 15.47 -21.83
C GLU A 365 20.07 15.58 -21.18
N LYS A 366 19.05 15.15 -21.90
CA LYS A 366 17.69 15.01 -21.38
C LYS A 366 17.44 13.55 -20.98
N GLY A 367 16.60 13.32 -20.00
CA GLY A 367 16.16 11.96 -19.62
C GLY A 367 14.65 11.83 -19.74
N ALA A 368 14.17 10.61 -19.85
CA ALA A 368 12.75 10.29 -19.94
C ALA A 368 11.98 10.45 -18.61
N GLY A 369 12.67 10.61 -17.47
CA GLY A 369 12.04 10.71 -16.15
C GLY A 369 11.44 9.41 -15.60
N LEU A 370 11.49 8.32 -16.37
CA LEU A 370 10.87 7.02 -16.02
C LEU A 370 11.84 6.03 -15.39
N GLY A 371 13.15 6.25 -15.54
CA GLY A 371 14.16 5.25 -15.15
C GLY A 371 14.15 4.93 -13.67
N LEU A 372 14.02 5.91 -12.79
CA LEU A 372 14.06 5.69 -11.34
C LEU A 372 12.78 5.05 -10.79
N SER A 373 11.61 5.36 -11.34
CA SER A 373 10.37 4.67 -10.97
C SER A 373 10.39 3.19 -11.38
N LEU A 374 10.96 2.90 -12.57
CA LEU A 374 11.19 1.51 -12.99
C LEU A 374 12.22 0.79 -12.11
N CYS A 375 13.32 1.47 -11.72
CA CYS A 375 14.29 0.93 -10.77
C CYS A 375 13.61 0.54 -9.46
N LYS A 376 12.80 1.41 -8.88
CA LYS A 376 12.06 1.12 -7.65
C LYS A 376 11.20 -0.13 -7.81
N ARG A 377 10.43 -0.21 -8.90
CA ARG A 377 9.56 -1.36 -9.17
C ARG A 377 10.35 -2.67 -9.32
N PHE A 378 11.44 -2.67 -10.07
CA PHE A 378 12.29 -3.86 -10.22
C PHE A 378 12.94 -4.29 -8.90
N VAL A 379 13.39 -3.34 -8.10
CA VAL A 379 13.96 -3.64 -6.77
C VAL A 379 12.89 -4.23 -5.85
N GLU A 380 11.69 -3.67 -5.80
CA GLU A 380 10.56 -4.20 -5.02
C GLU A 380 10.16 -5.62 -5.46
N MET A 381 10.11 -5.89 -6.78
CA MET A 381 9.85 -7.24 -7.31
C MET A 381 10.92 -8.24 -6.87
N ASN A 382 12.14 -7.80 -6.64
CA ASN A 382 13.24 -8.59 -6.12
C ASN A 382 13.31 -8.64 -4.59
N LEU A 383 12.24 -8.24 -3.88
CA LEU A 383 12.16 -8.20 -2.42
C LEU A 383 13.23 -7.29 -1.80
N GLY A 384 13.64 -6.28 -2.54
CA GLY A 384 14.64 -5.30 -2.16
C GLY A 384 14.04 -3.94 -1.81
N GLU A 385 14.91 -3.00 -1.50
CA GLU A 385 14.58 -1.60 -1.22
C GLU A 385 15.59 -0.67 -1.92
N ILE A 386 15.14 0.48 -2.44
CA ILE A 386 16.01 1.50 -3.02
C ILE A 386 15.85 2.81 -2.27
N ASN A 387 16.98 3.38 -1.88
CA ASN A 387 17.07 4.64 -1.14
C ASN A 387 18.04 5.59 -1.83
N VAL A 388 17.91 6.89 -1.53
CA VAL A 388 18.79 7.94 -2.04
C VAL A 388 19.22 8.86 -0.91
N THR A 389 20.49 9.23 -0.93
CA THR A 389 21.05 10.30 -0.10
C THR A 389 21.81 11.25 -1.00
N SER A 390 21.48 12.54 -0.98
CA SER A 390 22.11 13.54 -1.84
C SER A 390 22.19 14.87 -1.14
N LYS A 391 23.19 15.66 -1.52
CA LYS A 391 23.32 17.05 -1.10
C LYS A 391 23.82 17.86 -2.29
N GLU A 392 23.18 19.01 -2.50
CA GLU A 392 23.53 19.92 -3.59
C GLU A 392 25.01 20.32 -3.53
N GLY A 393 25.72 20.15 -4.64
CA GLY A 393 27.15 20.40 -4.77
C GLY A 393 28.09 19.33 -4.21
N GLU A 394 27.57 18.27 -3.55
CA GLU A 394 28.40 17.19 -2.97
C GLU A 394 28.22 15.84 -3.69
N GLY A 395 27.16 15.69 -4.48
CA GLY A 395 26.84 14.47 -5.24
C GLY A 395 25.69 13.65 -4.68
N THR A 396 25.55 12.42 -5.18
CA THR A 396 24.43 11.53 -4.87
C THR A 396 24.92 10.12 -4.55
N ILE A 397 24.23 9.45 -3.64
CA ILE A 397 24.40 8.03 -3.33
C ILE A 397 23.04 7.35 -3.46
N PHE A 398 22.92 6.46 -4.45
CA PHE A 398 21.82 5.51 -4.50
C PHE A 398 22.22 4.23 -3.78
N THR A 399 21.37 3.74 -2.90
CA THR A 399 21.55 2.49 -2.17
C THR A 399 20.44 1.52 -2.53
N VAL A 400 20.80 0.33 -3.01
CA VAL A 400 19.86 -0.75 -3.34
C VAL A 400 20.14 -1.94 -2.44
N LEU A 401 19.13 -2.37 -1.67
CA LEU A 401 19.15 -3.57 -0.85
C LEU A 401 18.66 -4.75 -1.68
N LEU A 402 19.43 -5.83 -1.75
CA LEU A 402 19.06 -7.06 -2.43
C LEU A 402 19.22 -8.25 -1.48
N PRO A 403 18.35 -9.27 -1.55
CA PRO A 403 18.52 -10.49 -0.77
C PRO A 403 19.85 -11.17 -1.06
N VAL A 404 20.52 -11.66 -0.03
CA VAL A 404 21.73 -12.50 -0.16
C VAL A 404 21.39 -13.78 -0.94
N ALA A 405 22.36 -14.33 -1.66
CA ALA A 405 22.22 -15.62 -2.30
C ALA A 405 21.69 -16.68 -1.31
N ARG A 406 20.70 -17.45 -1.74
CA ARG A 406 20.15 -18.55 -0.94
C ARG A 406 21.09 -19.74 -1.04
N ASP A 407 21.58 -20.24 0.09
CA ASP A 407 22.26 -21.52 0.11
C ASP A 407 21.29 -22.59 -0.41
N HIS A 408 21.79 -23.52 -1.25
CA HIS A 408 21.03 -24.68 -1.67
C HIS A 408 20.74 -25.58 -0.46
N ILE A 409 19.74 -25.23 0.32
CA ILE A 409 19.06 -26.21 1.18
C ILE A 409 18.35 -27.13 0.20
N ALA A 410 18.84 -28.36 0.10
CA ALA A 410 18.22 -29.43 -0.67
C ALA A 410 16.70 -29.40 -0.41
N LEU A 411 15.93 -29.10 -1.45
CA LEU A 411 14.49 -29.24 -1.42
C LEU A 411 14.18 -30.73 -1.17
N SER A 412 13.98 -31.08 0.11
CA SER A 412 13.24 -32.27 0.46
C SER A 412 11.82 -32.06 -0.08
N SER A 413 11.54 -32.79 -1.11
CA SER A 413 10.28 -32.87 -1.82
C SER A 413 9.11 -33.17 -0.89
N GLU A 414 8.31 -32.16 -0.56
CA GLU A 414 6.91 -32.38 -0.22
C GLU A 414 6.03 -31.72 -1.29
N PRO A 415 5.26 -32.51 -2.05
CA PRO A 415 4.31 -31.95 -3.00
C PRO A 415 3.10 -31.39 -2.24
N HIS A 416 2.95 -30.08 -2.22
CA HIS A 416 1.69 -29.44 -1.85
C HIS A 416 0.57 -29.95 -2.77
N LYS A 417 -0.21 -30.91 -2.27
CA LYS A 417 -1.48 -31.30 -2.86
C LYS A 417 -2.48 -30.16 -2.72
N THR A 418 -2.54 -29.34 -3.73
CA THR A 418 -3.67 -28.42 -3.95
C THR A 418 -4.91 -29.28 -4.29
N LYS A 419 -5.79 -29.49 -3.34
CA LYS A 419 -7.13 -30.03 -3.62
C LYS A 419 -7.96 -28.93 -4.29
N SER A 420 -8.05 -28.97 -5.61
CA SER A 420 -9.14 -28.34 -6.33
C SER A 420 -10.45 -29.08 -5.96
N LYS A 421 -11.40 -28.40 -5.34
CA LYS A 421 -12.81 -28.77 -5.36
C LYS A 421 -13.52 -27.74 -6.20
N ILE A 422 -13.72 -28.09 -7.47
CA ILE A 422 -14.83 -27.60 -8.30
C ILE A 422 -15.93 -28.63 -8.14
N ALA A 423 -17.06 -28.23 -7.59
CA ALA A 423 -18.41 -28.70 -7.89
C ALA A 423 -19.38 -27.72 -7.20
#